data_97723f5afb1d3139d15b4d31fed4799c
#
_entry.id   97723f5afb1d3139d15b4d31fed4799c
#
_cell.length_a   1.000
_cell.length_b   1.000
_cell.length_c   1.000
_cell.angle_alpha   90.00
_cell.angle_beta   90.00
_cell.angle_gamma   90.00
#
_symmetry.space_group_name_H-M   'P 1'
#
loop_
_entity.id
_entity.type
_entity.pdbx_description
1 polymer ?
#
loop_
_entity_poly.entity_id
_entity_poly.type
_entity_poly.pdbx_seq_one_letter_code
_entity_poly.pdbx_strand_id
1 'polypeptide(L)'
;MRFSGKHVLVTGAASGLGLAIAKAAQAEGAAITAIDRVAAPFENSRICDITDEDQVKRALSGLPRLNAVVNSAGIARRAKVDVTDMADFDAVMAVNVRGAFLISKYALPHLRAYGGSILHLSSGVATTGLRNRAAYTASKGAVLSLTRNMALDYAADQVRVNCLCPGFVDTPLLASITPERRARLTALHPLGRMGEPEDIAHMALFLISDQASWITGQAIAVDGGFSIGKTEDV
;
A
#
# COMPACT_ATOMS: atom_id res chain seq x y z
N MET A 1 -11.25 12.42 -17.67
CA MET A 1 -10.87 11.40 -16.68
C MET A 1 -9.35 11.34 -16.59
N ARG A 2 -8.80 11.43 -15.38
CA ARG A 2 -7.34 11.52 -15.11
C ARG A 2 -6.55 10.31 -15.61
N PHE A 3 -7.19 9.14 -15.66
CA PHE A 3 -6.57 7.86 -16.00
C PHE A 3 -7.09 7.26 -17.32
N SER A 4 -7.74 8.05 -18.17
CA SER A 4 -8.16 7.58 -19.50
C SER A 4 -6.96 7.07 -20.29
N GLY A 5 -7.06 5.84 -20.82
CA GLY A 5 -5.97 5.16 -21.54
C GLY A 5 -4.78 4.73 -20.70
N LYS A 6 -4.85 4.85 -19.37
CA LYS A 6 -3.80 4.40 -18.44
C LYS A 6 -4.13 3.02 -17.85
N HIS A 7 -3.08 2.26 -17.55
CA HIS A 7 -3.20 0.93 -16.96
C HIS A 7 -2.54 0.91 -15.57
N VAL A 8 -3.30 0.53 -14.56
CA VAL A 8 -2.88 0.49 -13.15
C VAL A 8 -2.94 -0.94 -12.62
N LEU A 9 -1.83 -1.42 -12.08
CA LEU A 9 -1.76 -2.69 -11.35
C LEU A 9 -1.93 -2.42 -9.86
N VAL A 10 -2.82 -3.17 -9.19
CA VAL A 10 -3.06 -3.05 -7.76
C VAL A 10 -2.99 -4.41 -7.10
N THR A 11 -2.17 -4.57 -6.04
CA THR A 11 -2.14 -5.77 -5.21
C THR A 11 -3.01 -5.59 -3.96
N GLY A 12 -3.55 -6.70 -3.42
CA GLY A 12 -4.54 -6.64 -2.33
C GLY A 12 -5.87 -6.04 -2.79
N ALA A 13 -6.21 -6.23 -4.07
CA ALA A 13 -7.33 -5.54 -4.73
C ALA A 13 -8.71 -6.17 -4.46
N ALA A 14 -8.78 -7.31 -3.76
CA ALA A 14 -10.05 -7.94 -3.41
C ALA A 14 -10.76 -7.29 -2.23
N SER A 15 -10.06 -6.50 -1.41
CA SER A 15 -10.65 -5.88 -0.22
C SER A 15 -9.92 -4.60 0.24
N GLY A 16 -10.49 -3.89 1.21
CA GLY A 16 -9.85 -2.79 1.94
C GLY A 16 -9.30 -1.68 1.04
N LEU A 17 -8.10 -1.21 1.36
CA LEU A 17 -7.47 -0.08 0.66
C LEU A 17 -7.17 -0.39 -0.81
N GLY A 18 -6.69 -1.60 -1.12
CA GLY A 18 -6.41 -1.98 -2.50
C GLY A 18 -7.65 -1.96 -3.37
N LEU A 19 -8.78 -2.47 -2.86
CA LEU A 19 -10.07 -2.42 -3.56
C LEU A 19 -10.55 -0.97 -3.79
N ALA A 20 -10.46 -0.13 -2.75
CA ALA A 20 -10.89 1.27 -2.85
C ALA A 20 -10.04 2.03 -3.88
N ILE A 21 -8.73 1.88 -3.85
CA ILE A 21 -7.81 2.52 -4.81
C ILE A 21 -8.10 2.04 -6.25
N ALA A 22 -8.27 0.72 -6.44
CA ALA A 22 -8.55 0.16 -7.76
C ALA A 22 -9.89 0.64 -8.32
N LYS A 23 -10.96 0.65 -7.49
CA LYS A 23 -12.28 1.20 -7.89
C LYS A 23 -12.19 2.68 -8.24
N ALA A 24 -11.52 3.48 -7.42
CA ALA A 24 -11.36 4.91 -7.67
C ALA A 24 -10.57 5.17 -8.97
N ALA A 25 -9.49 4.43 -9.23
CA ALA A 25 -8.74 4.54 -10.49
C ALA A 25 -9.58 4.14 -11.71
N GLN A 26 -10.37 3.06 -11.60
CA GLN A 26 -11.29 2.62 -12.66
C GLN A 26 -12.37 3.67 -12.94
N ALA A 27 -12.94 4.27 -11.91
CA ALA A 27 -13.95 5.33 -12.06
C ALA A 27 -13.38 6.56 -12.77
N GLU A 28 -12.06 6.78 -12.71
CA GLU A 28 -11.36 7.83 -13.44
C GLU A 28 -10.79 7.37 -14.80
N GLY A 29 -11.18 6.20 -15.27
CA GLY A 29 -10.89 5.70 -16.62
C GLY A 29 -9.68 4.79 -16.75
N ALA A 30 -9.07 4.32 -15.64
CA ALA A 30 -7.98 3.35 -15.70
C ALA A 30 -8.47 1.95 -16.11
N ALA A 31 -7.68 1.26 -16.92
CA ALA A 31 -7.70 -0.20 -16.97
C ALA A 31 -7.01 -0.75 -15.71
N ILE A 32 -7.63 -1.74 -15.06
CA ILE A 32 -7.11 -2.30 -13.81
C ILE A 32 -6.63 -3.73 -14.04
N THR A 33 -5.39 -4.03 -13.62
CA THR A 33 -4.97 -5.39 -13.28
C THR A 33 -5.01 -5.55 -11.77
N ALA A 34 -5.91 -6.35 -11.29
CA ALA A 34 -6.11 -6.64 -9.87
C ALA A 34 -5.39 -7.94 -9.49
N ILE A 35 -4.52 -7.89 -8.49
CA ILE A 35 -3.79 -9.06 -7.97
C ILE A 35 -4.19 -9.29 -6.51
N ASP A 36 -4.64 -10.50 -6.21
CA ASP A 36 -4.94 -10.92 -4.84
C ASP A 36 -4.86 -12.46 -4.75
N ARG A 37 -4.90 -13.01 -3.54
CA ARG A 37 -5.00 -14.46 -3.31
C ARG A 37 -6.39 -15.02 -3.61
N VAL A 38 -7.38 -14.15 -3.74
CA VAL A 38 -8.75 -14.46 -4.13
C VAL A 38 -9.16 -13.59 -5.31
N ALA A 39 -10.21 -13.98 -6.02
CA ALA A 39 -10.70 -13.18 -7.13
C ALA A 39 -11.17 -11.80 -6.66
N ALA A 40 -10.69 -10.74 -7.32
CA ALA A 40 -11.12 -9.37 -7.11
C ALA A 40 -12.21 -8.98 -8.11
N PRO A 41 -13.09 -8.01 -7.81
CA PRO A 41 -14.24 -7.65 -8.66
C PRO A 41 -13.84 -6.77 -9.85
N PHE A 42 -12.85 -7.22 -10.63
CA PHE A 42 -12.37 -6.54 -11.85
C PHE A 42 -12.24 -7.56 -12.98
N GLU A 43 -12.44 -7.13 -14.21
CA GLU A 43 -12.34 -7.98 -15.40
C GLU A 43 -10.97 -8.67 -15.50
N ASN A 44 -9.88 -7.93 -15.30
CA ASN A 44 -8.52 -8.47 -15.28
C ASN A 44 -8.08 -8.75 -13.83
N SER A 45 -8.75 -9.71 -13.18
CA SER A 45 -8.39 -10.22 -11.86
C SER A 45 -7.47 -11.43 -11.99
N ARG A 46 -6.32 -11.41 -11.30
CA ARG A 46 -5.32 -12.48 -11.30
C ARG A 46 -5.12 -13.00 -9.87
N ILE A 47 -5.45 -14.26 -9.66
CA ILE A 47 -5.23 -14.95 -8.38
C ILE A 47 -3.73 -15.25 -8.27
N CYS A 48 -3.08 -14.69 -7.23
CA CYS A 48 -1.64 -14.82 -7.04
C CYS A 48 -1.27 -14.62 -5.57
N ASP A 49 -0.49 -15.54 -5.01
CA ASP A 49 0.23 -15.29 -3.77
C ASP A 49 1.51 -14.51 -4.11
N ILE A 50 1.57 -13.26 -3.66
CA ILE A 50 2.70 -12.37 -3.96
C ILE A 50 3.99 -12.77 -3.24
N THR A 51 3.95 -13.73 -2.32
CA THR A 51 5.15 -14.30 -1.66
C THR A 51 5.82 -15.39 -2.50
N ASP A 52 5.12 -15.91 -3.50
CA ASP A 52 5.62 -16.90 -4.46
C ASP A 52 6.12 -16.20 -5.73
N GLU A 53 7.43 -16.24 -5.95
CA GLU A 53 8.08 -15.56 -7.07
C GLU A 53 7.59 -16.06 -8.43
N ASP A 54 7.33 -17.36 -8.58
CA ASP A 54 6.87 -17.93 -9.86
C ASP A 54 5.40 -17.60 -10.16
N GLN A 55 4.55 -17.50 -9.12
CA GLN A 55 3.19 -16.97 -9.29
C GLN A 55 3.24 -15.50 -9.73
N VAL A 56 4.11 -14.68 -9.11
CA VAL A 56 4.28 -13.28 -9.49
C VAL A 56 4.75 -13.15 -10.93
N LYS A 57 5.76 -13.92 -11.35
CA LYS A 57 6.22 -13.94 -12.75
C LYS A 57 5.07 -14.26 -13.71
N ARG A 58 4.30 -15.32 -13.43
CA ARG A 58 3.13 -15.70 -14.25
C ARG A 58 2.07 -14.60 -14.25
N ALA A 59 1.79 -14.03 -13.08
CA ALA A 59 0.79 -12.99 -12.94
C ALA A 59 1.15 -11.69 -13.66
N LEU A 60 2.42 -11.38 -13.85
CA LEU A 60 2.87 -10.18 -14.58
C LEU A 60 3.27 -10.46 -16.02
N SER A 61 3.39 -11.73 -16.41
CA SER A 61 3.69 -12.10 -17.80
C SER A 61 2.60 -11.64 -18.77
N GLY A 62 3.01 -11.12 -19.91
CA GLY A 62 2.11 -10.68 -20.97
C GLY A 62 1.26 -9.45 -20.62
N LEU A 63 1.56 -8.75 -19.52
CA LEU A 63 0.93 -7.47 -19.27
C LEU A 63 1.35 -6.43 -20.32
N PRO A 64 0.41 -5.58 -20.75
CA PRO A 64 0.77 -4.43 -21.56
C PRO A 64 1.58 -3.43 -20.73
N ARG A 65 1.93 -2.29 -21.34
CA ARG A 65 2.48 -1.14 -20.62
C ARG A 65 1.68 -0.86 -19.35
N LEU A 66 2.38 -0.69 -18.23
CA LEU A 66 1.81 -0.15 -17.01
C LEU A 66 2.11 1.35 -16.90
N ASN A 67 1.18 2.12 -16.36
CA ASN A 67 1.37 3.51 -15.99
C ASN A 67 1.61 3.65 -14.48
N ALA A 68 1.02 2.75 -13.69
CA ALA A 68 1.26 2.73 -12.25
C ALA A 68 1.12 1.33 -11.64
N VAL A 69 1.81 1.15 -10.52
CA VAL A 69 1.72 -0.03 -9.66
C VAL A 69 1.42 0.42 -8.23
N VAL A 70 0.41 -0.19 -7.60
CA VAL A 70 0.06 0.05 -6.20
C VAL A 70 0.27 -1.23 -5.40
N ASN A 71 1.29 -1.24 -4.55
CA ASN A 71 1.57 -2.32 -3.61
C ASN A 71 0.77 -2.12 -2.33
N SER A 72 -0.48 -2.62 -2.31
CA SER A 72 -1.41 -2.48 -1.18
C SER A 72 -1.61 -3.77 -0.38
N ALA A 73 -1.24 -4.92 -0.91
CA ALA A 73 -1.32 -6.18 -0.17
C ALA A 73 -0.48 -6.14 1.12
N GLY A 74 -1.07 -6.60 2.22
CA GLY A 74 -0.38 -6.62 3.50
C GLY A 74 -1.17 -7.33 4.57
N ILE A 75 -0.44 -7.87 5.56
CA ILE A 75 -1.01 -8.50 6.76
C ILE A 75 -0.41 -7.88 8.01
N ALA A 76 -1.13 -8.04 9.13
CA ALA A 76 -0.66 -7.62 10.43
C ALA A 76 -0.80 -8.74 11.45
N ARG A 77 0.17 -8.85 12.36
CA ARG A 77 0.14 -9.71 13.54
C ARG A 77 0.37 -8.87 14.79
N ARG A 78 -0.12 -9.36 15.91
CA ARG A 78 -0.11 -8.60 17.18
C ARG A 78 0.67 -9.37 18.23
N ALA A 79 1.93 -8.97 18.43
CA ALA A 79 2.76 -9.49 19.51
C ALA A 79 3.84 -8.49 19.88
N LYS A 80 4.38 -8.59 21.11
CA LYS A 80 5.65 -7.98 21.50
C LYS A 80 6.80 -8.82 20.95
N VAL A 81 8.01 -8.27 20.92
CA VAL A 81 9.19 -8.97 20.39
C VAL A 81 9.44 -10.31 21.09
N ASP A 82 9.37 -10.31 22.42
CA ASP A 82 9.68 -11.45 23.29
C ASP A 82 8.71 -12.63 23.18
N VAL A 83 7.50 -12.38 22.64
CA VAL A 83 6.44 -13.39 22.46
C VAL A 83 5.96 -13.51 21.02
N THR A 84 6.70 -12.94 20.08
CA THR A 84 6.36 -13.08 18.65
C THR A 84 6.76 -14.46 18.17
N ASP A 85 5.81 -15.22 17.65
CA ASP A 85 6.11 -16.44 16.91
C ASP A 85 6.89 -16.09 15.62
N MET A 86 8.01 -16.78 15.40
CA MET A 86 8.83 -16.53 14.21
C MET A 86 8.07 -16.83 12.91
N ALA A 87 7.14 -17.79 12.89
CA ALA A 87 6.28 -18.04 11.74
C ALA A 87 5.39 -16.82 11.43
N ASP A 88 4.87 -16.14 12.45
CA ASP A 88 4.11 -14.89 12.28
C ASP A 88 5.00 -13.74 11.81
N PHE A 89 6.23 -13.62 12.34
CA PHE A 89 7.21 -12.64 11.87
C PHE A 89 7.54 -12.87 10.39
N ASP A 90 7.89 -14.11 10.03
CA ASP A 90 8.26 -14.48 8.65
C ASP A 90 7.10 -14.25 7.68
N ALA A 91 5.86 -14.60 8.06
CA ALA A 91 4.68 -14.36 7.25
C ALA A 91 4.46 -12.85 7.00
N VAL A 92 4.63 -12.01 8.02
CA VAL A 92 4.50 -10.54 7.87
C VAL A 92 5.58 -9.99 6.95
N MET A 93 6.84 -10.42 7.11
CA MET A 93 7.94 -9.98 6.26
C MET A 93 7.78 -10.50 4.82
N ALA A 94 7.36 -11.74 4.65
CA ALA A 94 7.12 -12.34 3.34
C ALA A 94 6.06 -11.55 2.54
N VAL A 95 4.91 -11.25 3.16
CA VAL A 95 3.83 -10.54 2.46
C VAL A 95 4.18 -9.06 2.28
N ASN A 96 4.51 -8.37 3.39
CA ASN A 96 4.58 -6.90 3.38
C ASN A 96 5.85 -6.37 2.70
N VAL A 97 6.96 -7.12 2.78
CA VAL A 97 8.26 -6.66 2.25
C VAL A 97 8.63 -7.43 0.98
N ARG A 98 8.80 -8.77 1.09
CA ARG A 98 9.21 -9.58 -0.07
C ARG A 98 8.16 -9.53 -1.17
N GLY A 99 6.86 -9.56 -0.85
CA GLY A 99 5.79 -9.46 -1.84
C GLY A 99 5.81 -8.13 -2.59
N ALA A 100 5.92 -7.00 -1.87
CA ALA A 100 6.05 -5.69 -2.50
C ALA A 100 7.31 -5.57 -3.37
N PHE A 101 8.42 -6.15 -2.93
CA PHE A 101 9.67 -6.21 -3.69
C PHE A 101 9.51 -7.03 -4.99
N LEU A 102 8.92 -8.23 -4.92
CA LEU A 102 8.69 -9.10 -6.07
C LEU A 102 7.78 -8.45 -7.12
N ILE A 103 6.66 -7.89 -6.68
CA ILE A 103 5.74 -7.17 -7.57
C ILE A 103 6.47 -6.00 -8.25
N SER A 104 7.21 -5.21 -7.50
CA SER A 104 7.98 -4.09 -8.07
C SER A 104 9.03 -4.57 -9.06
N LYS A 105 9.81 -5.60 -8.71
CA LYS A 105 10.84 -6.20 -9.56
C LYS A 105 10.29 -6.61 -10.93
N TYR A 106 9.17 -7.33 -10.94
CA TYR A 106 8.58 -7.86 -12.17
C TYR A 106 7.66 -6.87 -12.90
N ALA A 107 7.23 -5.80 -12.26
CA ALA A 107 6.48 -4.71 -12.90
C ALA A 107 7.39 -3.66 -13.56
N LEU A 108 8.60 -3.46 -13.08
CA LEU A 108 9.56 -2.46 -13.59
C LEU A 108 9.77 -2.52 -15.10
N PRO A 109 9.94 -3.69 -15.76
CA PRO A 109 10.07 -3.74 -17.22
C PRO A 109 8.89 -3.12 -17.97
N HIS A 110 7.68 -3.17 -17.40
CA HIS A 110 6.45 -2.60 -17.99
C HIS A 110 6.32 -1.09 -17.77
N LEU A 111 7.12 -0.51 -16.85
CA LEU A 111 7.16 0.92 -16.53
C LEU A 111 8.34 1.64 -17.22
N ARG A 112 9.55 1.06 -17.20
CA ARG A 112 10.81 1.73 -17.54
C ARG A 112 10.85 2.29 -18.96
N ALA A 113 10.21 1.62 -19.93
CA ALA A 113 10.23 2.05 -21.32
C ALA A 113 9.52 3.41 -21.57
N TYR A 114 8.67 3.83 -20.64
CA TYR A 114 7.79 5.00 -20.84
C TYR A 114 7.65 5.91 -19.62
N GLY A 115 8.37 5.60 -18.55
CA GLY A 115 8.13 6.19 -17.25
C GLY A 115 6.85 5.67 -16.59
N GLY A 116 6.64 6.01 -15.31
CA GLY A 116 5.46 5.60 -14.57
C GLY A 116 5.56 5.88 -13.09
N SER A 117 4.73 5.21 -12.30
CA SER A 117 4.73 5.41 -10.85
C SER A 117 4.56 4.09 -10.09
N ILE A 118 5.29 3.92 -9.00
CA ILE A 118 5.08 2.88 -8.01
C ILE A 118 4.64 3.54 -6.70
N LEU A 119 3.55 3.05 -6.13
CA LEU A 119 3.04 3.47 -4.83
C LEU A 119 3.06 2.29 -3.87
N HIS A 120 3.78 2.44 -2.78
CA HIS A 120 3.76 1.49 -1.68
C HIS A 120 2.78 1.92 -0.58
N LEU A 121 2.10 0.98 0.06
CA LEU A 121 1.34 1.22 1.29
C LEU A 121 2.18 0.80 2.50
N SER A 122 2.73 1.81 3.20
CA SER A 122 3.32 1.64 4.53
C SER A 122 2.26 1.82 5.62
N SER A 123 2.55 2.58 6.65
CA SER A 123 1.64 2.91 7.75
C SER A 123 2.24 4.05 8.58
N GLY A 124 1.42 4.85 9.24
CA GLY A 124 1.85 5.83 10.22
C GLY A 124 2.68 5.23 11.37
N VAL A 125 2.41 3.94 11.71
CA VAL A 125 3.20 3.25 12.76
C VAL A 125 4.66 3.00 12.37
N ALA A 126 5.01 3.07 11.11
CA ALA A 126 6.39 2.91 10.65
C ALA A 126 7.31 4.05 11.14
N THR A 127 6.75 5.21 11.43
CA THR A 127 7.47 6.39 11.92
C THR A 127 7.27 6.65 13.41
N THR A 128 6.17 6.16 14.00
CA THR A 128 5.81 6.43 15.40
C THR A 128 5.92 5.22 16.33
N GLY A 129 5.87 4.00 15.76
CA GLY A 129 5.72 2.77 16.54
C GLY A 129 4.28 2.55 17.04
N LEU A 130 3.99 1.31 17.43
CA LEU A 130 2.74 0.94 18.08
C LEU A 130 2.96 -0.29 18.96
N ARG A 131 2.42 -0.26 20.19
CA ARG A 131 2.54 -1.39 21.14
C ARG A 131 1.98 -2.68 20.52
N ASN A 132 2.68 -3.79 20.75
CA ASN A 132 2.30 -5.13 20.30
C ASN A 132 2.18 -5.23 18.75
N ARG A 133 3.09 -4.60 18.00
CA ARG A 133 3.12 -4.58 16.54
C ARG A 133 4.54 -4.72 15.97
N ALA A 134 5.44 -5.39 16.69
CA ALA A 134 6.87 -5.42 16.37
C ALA A 134 7.15 -5.83 14.90
N ALA A 135 6.70 -7.00 14.48
CA ALA A 135 6.90 -7.49 13.11
C ALA A 135 6.24 -6.56 12.06
N TYR A 136 5.01 -6.10 12.32
CA TYR A 136 4.30 -5.21 11.41
C TYR A 136 5.02 -3.87 11.24
N THR A 137 5.40 -3.22 12.36
CA THR A 137 6.11 -1.94 12.34
C THR A 137 7.45 -2.07 11.62
N ALA A 138 8.22 -3.13 11.90
CA ALA A 138 9.47 -3.41 11.20
C ALA A 138 9.26 -3.56 9.68
N SER A 139 8.24 -4.33 9.26
CA SER A 139 7.93 -4.52 7.84
C SER A 139 7.56 -3.22 7.15
N LYS A 140 6.77 -2.35 7.81
CA LYS A 140 6.35 -1.06 7.23
C LYS A 140 7.49 -0.03 7.20
N GLY A 141 8.44 -0.09 8.15
CA GLY A 141 9.70 0.65 8.09
C GLY A 141 10.60 0.19 6.93
N ALA A 142 10.68 -1.12 6.68
CA ALA A 142 11.40 -1.66 5.53
C ALA A 142 10.82 -1.16 4.19
N VAL A 143 9.48 -1.07 4.07
CA VAL A 143 8.81 -0.52 2.88
C VAL A 143 9.15 0.96 2.67
N LEU A 144 9.26 1.77 3.73
CA LEU A 144 9.72 3.16 3.63
C LEU A 144 11.14 3.26 3.04
N SER A 145 12.05 2.44 3.56
CA SER A 145 13.45 2.42 3.08
C SER A 145 13.54 1.94 1.63
N LEU A 146 12.80 0.89 1.27
CA LEU A 146 12.69 0.38 -0.10
C LEU A 146 12.19 1.47 -1.06
N THR A 147 11.17 2.24 -0.66
CA THR A 147 10.62 3.35 -1.45
C THR A 147 11.70 4.37 -1.82
N ARG A 148 12.51 4.79 -0.85
CA ARG A 148 13.58 5.79 -1.07
C ARG A 148 14.68 5.26 -1.99
N ASN A 149 15.12 4.02 -1.77
CA ASN A 149 16.14 3.41 -2.61
C ASN A 149 15.64 3.27 -4.04
N MET A 150 14.45 2.72 -4.25
CA MET A 150 13.89 2.58 -5.60
C MET A 150 13.66 3.92 -6.30
N ALA A 151 13.30 4.97 -5.57
CA ALA A 151 13.14 6.32 -6.14
C ALA A 151 14.46 6.84 -6.72
N LEU A 152 15.60 6.55 -6.08
CA LEU A 152 16.92 6.90 -6.58
C LEU A 152 17.33 6.03 -7.78
N ASP A 153 17.16 4.71 -7.66
CA ASP A 153 17.62 3.75 -8.67
C ASP A 153 16.89 3.93 -10.02
N TYR A 154 15.61 4.33 -9.99
CA TYR A 154 14.77 4.38 -11.20
C TYR A 154 14.38 5.78 -11.64
N ALA A 155 14.98 6.84 -11.06
CA ALA A 155 14.75 8.22 -11.47
C ALA A 155 15.15 8.48 -12.94
N ALA A 156 16.25 7.91 -13.39
CA ALA A 156 16.70 8.01 -14.79
C ALA A 156 15.72 7.36 -15.77
N ASP A 157 14.99 6.34 -15.34
CA ASP A 157 13.93 5.68 -16.12
C ASP A 157 12.59 6.45 -16.06
N GLN A 158 12.55 7.62 -15.43
CA GLN A 158 11.34 8.40 -15.18
C GLN A 158 10.25 7.60 -14.42
N VAL A 159 10.66 6.67 -13.55
CA VAL A 159 9.77 5.94 -12.66
C VAL A 159 9.82 6.58 -11.28
N ARG A 160 8.71 7.20 -10.86
CA ARG A 160 8.55 7.77 -9.53
C ARG A 160 8.16 6.67 -8.55
N VAL A 161 8.70 6.69 -7.35
CA VAL A 161 8.36 5.73 -6.31
C VAL A 161 8.05 6.49 -5.02
N ASN A 162 6.84 6.36 -4.52
CA ASN A 162 6.38 7.02 -3.30
C ASN A 162 5.68 6.02 -2.37
N CYS A 163 5.40 6.46 -1.17
CA CYS A 163 4.77 5.66 -0.14
C CYS A 163 3.67 6.44 0.56
N LEU A 164 2.52 5.79 0.81
CA LEU A 164 1.51 6.30 1.73
C LEU A 164 1.67 5.67 3.11
N CYS A 165 1.44 6.48 4.13
CA CYS A 165 1.47 6.10 5.53
C CYS A 165 0.08 6.36 6.15
N PRO A 166 -0.89 5.46 5.94
CA PRO A 166 -2.21 5.60 6.53
C PRO A 166 -2.18 5.53 8.06
N GLY A 167 -3.09 6.27 8.72
CA GLY A 167 -3.49 6.02 10.10
C GLY A 167 -4.35 4.76 10.23
N PHE A 168 -5.24 4.74 11.23
CA PHE A 168 -6.25 3.68 11.31
C PHE A 168 -7.40 4.00 10.36
N VAL A 169 -7.63 3.10 9.41
CA VAL A 169 -8.68 3.22 8.39
C VAL A 169 -9.70 2.10 8.58
N ASP A 170 -10.97 2.42 8.45
CA ASP A 170 -12.07 1.45 8.60
C ASP A 170 -12.11 0.50 7.40
N THR A 171 -11.52 -0.65 7.59
CA THR A 171 -11.36 -1.69 6.57
C THR A 171 -11.65 -3.06 7.17
N PRO A 172 -11.85 -4.12 6.35
CA PRO A 172 -12.02 -5.48 6.86
C PRO A 172 -10.90 -5.94 7.80
N LEU A 173 -9.70 -5.39 7.70
CA LEU A 173 -8.59 -5.66 8.62
C LEU A 173 -8.92 -5.29 10.09
N LEU A 174 -9.86 -4.36 10.29
CA LEU A 174 -10.32 -3.88 11.59
C LEU A 174 -11.79 -4.28 11.90
N ALA A 175 -12.43 -5.07 11.05
CA ALA A 175 -13.87 -5.40 11.20
C ALA A 175 -14.22 -6.10 12.53
N SER A 176 -13.25 -6.81 13.15
CA SER A 176 -13.46 -7.56 14.40
C SER A 176 -13.10 -6.79 15.67
N ILE A 177 -12.85 -5.46 15.60
CA ILE A 177 -12.54 -4.67 16.79
C ILE A 177 -13.82 -4.35 17.57
N THR A 178 -13.72 -4.33 18.93
CA THR A 178 -14.84 -3.95 19.77
C THR A 178 -15.15 -2.45 19.69
N PRO A 179 -16.37 -1.99 20.06
CA PRO A 179 -16.71 -0.58 20.09
C PRO A 179 -15.74 0.26 20.95
N GLU A 180 -15.34 -0.25 22.11
CA GLU A 180 -14.40 0.43 23.01
C GLU A 180 -13.02 0.58 22.37
N ARG A 181 -12.59 -0.44 21.62
CA ARG A 181 -11.35 -0.36 20.89
C ARG A 181 -11.45 0.61 19.72
N ARG A 182 -12.59 0.64 19.01
CA ARG A 182 -12.84 1.62 17.93
C ARG A 182 -12.75 3.03 18.49
N ALA A 183 -13.41 3.32 19.61
CA ALA A 183 -13.34 4.63 20.28
C ALA A 183 -11.89 5.03 20.63
N ARG A 184 -11.08 4.09 21.18
CA ARG A 184 -9.68 4.36 21.48
C ARG A 184 -8.85 4.64 20.23
N LEU A 185 -9.09 3.91 19.11
CA LEU A 185 -8.40 4.17 17.86
C LEU A 185 -8.81 5.52 17.25
N THR A 186 -10.09 5.87 17.33
CA THR A 186 -10.60 7.18 16.92
C THR A 186 -9.92 8.31 17.69
N ALA A 187 -9.79 8.19 19.01
CA ALA A 187 -9.15 9.21 19.87
C ALA A 187 -7.64 9.40 19.59
N LEU A 188 -7.00 8.48 18.85
CA LEU A 188 -5.61 8.67 18.42
C LEU A 188 -5.48 9.64 17.22
N HIS A 189 -6.59 10.04 16.61
CA HIS A 189 -6.59 10.91 15.45
C HIS A 189 -7.11 12.31 15.82
N PRO A 190 -6.28 13.36 15.76
CA PRO A 190 -6.71 14.74 16.02
C PRO A 190 -7.95 15.18 15.23
N LEU A 191 -8.19 14.64 14.02
CA LEU A 191 -9.40 14.93 13.26
C LEU A 191 -10.67 14.25 13.80
N GLY A 192 -10.61 13.53 14.94
CA GLY A 192 -11.75 12.99 15.67
C GLY A 192 -12.44 11.79 15.00
N ARG A 193 -11.85 11.20 13.98
CA ARG A 193 -12.37 10.01 13.30
C ARG A 193 -11.25 9.08 12.81
N MET A 194 -11.56 7.83 12.64
CA MET A 194 -10.75 6.93 11.80
C MET A 194 -10.89 7.36 10.34
N GLY A 195 -9.88 7.05 9.53
CA GLY A 195 -9.95 7.26 8.08
C GLY A 195 -10.94 6.29 7.43
N GLU A 196 -11.43 6.69 6.27
CA GLU A 196 -12.17 5.84 5.34
C GLU A 196 -11.25 5.41 4.19
N PRO A 197 -11.51 4.27 3.51
CA PRO A 197 -10.69 3.84 2.37
C PRO A 197 -10.55 4.91 1.29
N GLU A 198 -11.56 5.74 1.11
CA GLU A 198 -11.60 6.86 0.15
C GLU A 198 -10.59 7.96 0.49
N ASP A 199 -10.34 8.25 1.78
CA ASP A 199 -9.31 9.21 2.20
C ASP A 199 -7.93 8.80 1.65
N ILE A 200 -7.64 7.50 1.66
CA ILE A 200 -6.39 6.95 1.15
C ILE A 200 -6.38 6.88 -0.38
N ALA A 201 -7.52 6.50 -0.98
CA ALA A 201 -7.63 6.37 -2.42
C ALA A 201 -7.41 7.71 -3.13
N HIS A 202 -7.93 8.82 -2.62
CA HIS A 202 -7.75 10.15 -3.20
C HIS A 202 -6.26 10.53 -3.32
N MET A 203 -5.49 10.36 -2.23
CA MET A 203 -4.06 10.65 -2.25
C MET A 203 -3.28 9.62 -3.10
N ALA A 204 -3.69 8.35 -3.08
CA ALA A 204 -3.08 7.33 -3.94
C ALA A 204 -3.21 7.72 -5.42
N LEU A 205 -4.40 8.10 -5.87
CA LEU A 205 -4.64 8.54 -7.24
C LEU A 205 -3.84 9.79 -7.60
N PHE A 206 -3.72 10.75 -6.68
CA PHE A 206 -2.86 11.92 -6.91
C PHE A 206 -1.41 11.49 -7.15
N LEU A 207 -0.83 10.66 -6.27
CA LEU A 207 0.58 10.26 -6.34
C LEU A 207 0.92 9.41 -7.56
N ILE A 208 -0.03 8.58 -8.04
CA ILE A 208 0.20 7.77 -9.25
C ILE A 208 -0.14 8.52 -10.55
N SER A 209 -0.69 9.72 -10.47
CA SER A 209 -1.03 10.55 -11.64
C SER A 209 0.15 11.44 -12.08
N ASP A 210 0.01 12.05 -13.26
CA ASP A 210 0.98 13.03 -13.80
C ASP A 210 1.01 14.33 -12.98
N GLN A 211 -0.01 14.61 -12.17
CA GLN A 211 -0.05 15.77 -11.27
C GLN A 211 1.05 15.72 -10.19
N ALA A 212 1.55 14.53 -9.87
CA ALA A 212 2.64 14.31 -8.92
C ALA A 212 4.01 14.14 -9.61
N SER A 213 4.20 14.72 -10.80
CA SER A 213 5.41 14.54 -11.64
C SER A 213 6.72 14.95 -10.95
N TRP A 214 6.67 15.84 -9.95
CA TRP A 214 7.85 16.29 -9.17
C TRP A 214 7.92 15.70 -7.77
N ILE A 215 7.20 14.57 -7.52
CA ILE A 215 7.16 13.90 -6.21
C ILE A 215 7.69 12.47 -6.37
N THR A 216 8.85 12.19 -5.78
CA THR A 216 9.45 10.85 -5.70
C THR A 216 10.22 10.67 -4.39
N GLY A 217 10.34 9.44 -3.89
CA GLY A 217 11.03 9.08 -2.65
C GLY A 217 10.29 9.51 -1.37
N GLN A 218 9.06 10.01 -1.47
CA GLN A 218 8.33 10.58 -0.34
C GLN A 218 7.49 9.54 0.39
N ALA A 219 7.41 9.70 1.71
CA ALA A 219 6.48 9.01 2.59
C ALA A 219 5.44 10.03 3.08
N ILE A 220 4.21 9.89 2.59
CA ILE A 220 3.16 10.87 2.84
C ILE A 220 2.16 10.29 3.84
N ALA A 221 2.03 10.94 5.01
CA ALA A 221 1.03 10.60 5.99
C ALA A 221 -0.37 11.02 5.50
N VAL A 222 -1.32 10.07 5.59
CA VAL A 222 -2.75 10.30 5.40
C VAL A 222 -3.42 9.63 6.59
N ASP A 223 -3.41 10.30 7.73
CA ASP A 223 -3.58 9.66 9.02
C ASP A 223 -4.39 10.49 10.04
N GLY A 224 -5.03 11.55 9.60
CA GLY A 224 -5.83 12.40 10.47
C GLY A 224 -5.06 13.01 11.65
N GLY A 225 -3.73 13.16 11.50
CA GLY A 225 -2.84 13.69 12.52
C GLY A 225 -2.28 12.62 13.48
N PHE A 226 -2.53 11.33 13.27
CA PHE A 226 -2.08 10.26 14.15
C PHE A 226 -0.56 10.28 14.43
N SER A 227 0.25 10.63 13.43
CA SER A 227 1.72 10.57 13.53
C SER A 227 2.40 11.85 14.00
N ILE A 228 1.67 12.97 14.12
CA ILE A 228 2.29 14.27 14.46
C ILE A 228 2.38 14.54 15.96
N GLY A 229 1.70 13.77 16.80
CA GLY A 229 1.74 13.95 18.25
C GLY A 229 0.48 13.45 18.94
N LYS A 230 0.37 13.74 20.24
CA LYS A 230 -0.83 13.51 21.05
C LYS A 230 -1.44 14.85 21.36
N THR A 231 -2.78 14.93 21.32
CA THR A 231 -3.52 16.03 21.92
C THR A 231 -3.61 15.74 23.43
N GLU A 232 -2.92 16.56 24.23
CA GLU A 232 -3.20 16.63 25.66
C GLU A 232 -4.11 17.86 25.83
N ASP A 233 -5.27 17.65 26.47
CA ASP A 233 -6.06 18.76 26.98
C ASP A 233 -5.26 19.37 28.14
N VAL A 234 -4.68 20.55 27.94
CA VAL A 234 -3.96 21.34 28.93
C VAL A 234 -4.97 22.16 29.73
#